data_cda9a6ce30bc1521da35eb49e75c91d4
#
_entry.id   cda9a6ce30bc1521da35eb49e75c91d4
#
_cell.length_a   1.000
_cell.length_b   1.000
_cell.length_c   1.000
_cell.angle_alpha   90.00
_cell.angle_beta   90.00
_cell.angle_gamma   90.00
#
_symmetry.space_group_name_H-M   'P 1'
#
loop_
_entity.id
_entity.type
_entity.pdbx_description
1 polymer ?
#
loop_
_entity_poly.entity_id
_entity_poly.type
_entity_poly.pdbx_seq_one_letter_code
_entity_poly.pdbx_strand_id
1 'polypeptide(L)'
;MRKKDIQKHILEDYNDRNRKETEAPCSKKAVEFGVYLAENKEADAKSRVLLPVKQVPQGTKEGDCLEVFIYKDSQDRLIATTREPVLTVGQTAVLKVRQVTRIGAFLDWGLEKDLLLPYHEQTVRVREGQECLVALYVDKSSRLCATMKVYPYLEKKILLIKKEIR
;
A
#
# COMPACT_ATOMS: atom_id res chain seq x y z
N MET A 1 14.42 21.98 7.61
CA MET A 1 13.65 20.73 7.72
C MET A 1 14.57 19.56 7.37
N ARG A 2 14.82 18.67 8.30
CA ARG A 2 15.75 17.55 8.10
C ARG A 2 15.06 16.48 7.22
N LYS A 3 15.83 15.77 6.37
CA LYS A 3 15.30 14.68 5.51
C LYS A 3 14.45 13.63 6.28
N LYS A 4 14.75 13.42 7.58
CA LYS A 4 13.98 12.53 8.46
C LYS A 4 12.58 13.06 8.79
N ASP A 5 12.40 14.37 8.88
CA ASP A 5 11.11 14.97 9.23
C ASP A 5 10.16 14.97 8.03
N ILE A 6 10.70 15.14 6.82
CA ILE A 6 9.93 15.03 5.56
C ILE A 6 9.44 13.59 5.35
N GLN A 7 10.29 12.60 5.63
CA GLN A 7 9.94 11.19 5.47
C GLN A 7 8.92 10.73 6.51
N LYS A 8 8.99 11.29 7.73
CA LYS A 8 8.00 11.06 8.79
C LYS A 8 6.63 11.68 8.42
N HIS A 9 6.63 12.88 7.87
CA HIS A 9 5.40 13.57 7.45
C HIS A 9 4.73 12.88 6.27
N ILE A 10 5.51 12.42 5.29
CA ILE A 10 5.00 11.60 4.15
C ILE A 10 4.44 10.27 4.65
N LEU A 11 5.09 9.64 5.64
CA LEU A 11 4.64 8.40 6.26
C LEU A 11 3.35 8.58 7.07
N GLU A 12 3.23 9.67 7.82
CA GLU A 12 2.03 10.03 8.58
C GLU A 12 0.87 10.35 7.63
N ASP A 13 1.10 11.15 6.60
CA ASP A 13 0.13 11.47 5.54
C ASP A 13 -0.28 10.23 4.73
N TYR A 14 0.65 9.32 4.44
CA TYR A 14 0.36 8.11 3.70
C TYR A 14 -0.40 7.10 4.57
N ASN A 15 -0.02 6.92 5.83
CA ASN A 15 -0.72 6.08 6.79
C ASN A 15 -2.12 6.63 7.13
N ASP A 16 -2.26 7.94 7.22
CA ASP A 16 -3.54 8.59 7.50
C ASP A 16 -4.49 8.49 6.30
N ARG A 17 -3.97 8.62 5.08
CA ARG A 17 -4.76 8.43 3.83
C ARG A 17 -5.12 6.95 3.57
N ASN A 18 -4.28 6.01 3.96
CA ASN A 18 -4.53 4.58 3.74
C ASN A 18 -5.34 3.92 4.87
N ARG A 19 -5.44 4.56 6.03
CA ARG A 19 -6.21 4.10 7.20
C ARG A 19 -7.61 4.70 7.28
N LYS A 20 -7.91 5.68 6.45
CA LYS A 20 -9.27 6.21 6.46
C LYS A 20 -10.21 5.11 5.98
N GLU A 21 -11.01 4.62 6.91
CA GLU A 21 -12.37 4.19 6.62
C GLU A 21 -12.95 5.30 5.74
N THR A 22 -12.74 5.17 4.43
CA THR A 22 -13.29 6.14 3.51
C THR A 22 -14.76 5.82 3.47
N GLU A 23 -15.55 6.50 4.29
CA GLU A 23 -16.97 6.65 4.05
C GLU A 23 -17.12 7.34 2.70
N ALA A 24 -16.90 6.58 1.64
CA ALA A 24 -16.94 7.10 0.30
C ALA A 24 -18.32 6.84 -0.29
N PRO A 25 -19.13 7.87 -0.48
CA PRO A 25 -20.33 7.71 -1.29
C PRO A 25 -19.91 7.32 -2.70
N CYS A 26 -20.31 6.13 -3.15
CA CYS A 26 -20.19 5.72 -4.54
C CYS A 26 -20.90 6.74 -5.42
N SER A 27 -20.15 7.48 -6.22
CA SER A 27 -20.76 8.38 -7.20
C SER A 27 -21.31 7.61 -8.40
N LYS A 28 -22.35 8.14 -9.01
CA LYS A 28 -23.26 7.59 -10.04
C LYS A 28 -22.70 7.04 -11.36
N LYS A 29 -21.44 6.72 -11.49
CA LYS A 29 -20.96 6.01 -12.67
C LYS A 29 -20.34 4.70 -12.23
N ALA A 30 -21.20 3.68 -12.07
CA ALA A 30 -20.77 2.33 -12.36
C ALA A 30 -20.31 2.34 -13.81
N VAL A 31 -19.02 2.55 -14.03
CA VAL A 31 -18.41 2.46 -15.35
C VAL A 31 -18.19 0.98 -15.60
N GLU A 32 -18.09 0.63 -16.86
CA GLU A 32 -17.76 -0.72 -17.34
C GLU A 32 -16.55 -1.36 -16.60
N PHE A 33 -15.71 -0.52 -15.97
CA PHE A 33 -14.45 -0.91 -15.30
C PHE A 33 -14.50 -1.00 -13.76
N GLY A 34 -15.56 -0.50 -13.12
CA GLY A 34 -15.65 -0.48 -11.65
C GLY A 34 -16.48 0.69 -11.12
N VAL A 35 -16.23 1.06 -9.86
CA VAL A 35 -16.87 2.19 -9.19
C VAL A 35 -15.84 3.21 -8.76
N TYR A 36 -16.20 4.48 -8.78
CA TYR A 36 -15.37 5.55 -8.26
C TYR A 36 -15.72 5.83 -6.79
N LEU A 37 -14.70 5.83 -5.96
CA LEU A 37 -14.79 6.16 -4.54
C LEU A 37 -14.30 7.59 -4.32
N ALA A 38 -14.96 8.31 -3.41
CA ALA A 38 -14.60 9.66 -3.02
C ALA A 38 -14.68 9.81 -1.50
N GLU A 39 -13.88 10.69 -0.91
CA GLU A 39 -13.90 10.92 0.54
C GLU A 39 -15.21 11.56 1.03
N ASN A 40 -15.85 12.33 0.16
CA ASN A 40 -17.14 12.96 0.43
C ASN A 40 -17.93 13.19 -0.86
N LYS A 41 -19.23 13.52 -0.73
CA LYS A 41 -20.12 13.74 -1.87
C LYS A 41 -19.73 14.95 -2.74
N GLU A 42 -18.98 15.89 -2.19
CA GLU A 42 -18.55 17.13 -2.83
C GLU A 42 -17.15 17.03 -3.47
N ALA A 43 -16.51 15.85 -3.36
CA ALA A 43 -15.17 15.65 -3.87
C ALA A 43 -15.09 15.84 -5.39
N ASP A 44 -14.11 16.62 -5.82
CA ASP A 44 -13.80 16.85 -7.24
C ASP A 44 -13.53 15.53 -7.98
N ALA A 45 -13.81 15.51 -9.27
CA ALA A 45 -13.54 14.36 -10.13
C ALA A 45 -12.07 13.88 -10.08
N LYS A 46 -11.14 14.79 -9.75
CA LYS A 46 -9.70 14.49 -9.63
C LYS A 46 -9.32 13.75 -8.33
N SER A 47 -10.16 13.84 -7.29
CA SER A 47 -9.92 13.18 -5.99
C SER A 47 -10.63 11.82 -5.88
N ARG A 48 -11.24 11.35 -6.93
CA ARG A 48 -11.92 10.05 -6.99
C ARG A 48 -10.92 8.94 -7.31
N VAL A 49 -11.07 7.80 -6.63
CA VAL A 49 -10.24 6.62 -6.81
C VAL A 49 -11.08 5.48 -7.38
N LEU A 50 -10.56 4.81 -8.40
CA LEU A 50 -11.25 3.67 -9.02
C LEU A 50 -11.10 2.41 -8.16
N LEU A 51 -12.21 1.77 -7.83
CA LEU A 51 -12.28 0.40 -7.35
C LEU A 51 -12.65 -0.50 -8.53
N PRO A 52 -11.77 -1.42 -8.98
CA PRO A 52 -12.06 -2.30 -10.12
C PRO A 52 -13.31 -3.15 -9.91
N VAL A 53 -14.06 -3.39 -10.97
CA VAL A 53 -15.34 -4.14 -10.93
C VAL A 53 -15.24 -5.49 -10.25
N LYS A 54 -14.13 -6.20 -10.44
CA LYS A 54 -13.87 -7.53 -9.83
C LYS A 54 -13.79 -7.50 -8.30
N GLN A 55 -13.56 -6.33 -7.73
CA GLN A 55 -13.39 -6.14 -6.29
C GLN A 55 -14.58 -5.43 -5.63
N VAL A 56 -15.55 -5.01 -6.42
CA VAL A 56 -16.77 -4.40 -5.90
C VAL A 56 -17.65 -5.48 -5.25
N PRO A 57 -17.99 -5.35 -3.94
CA PRO A 57 -18.87 -6.31 -3.28
C PRO A 57 -20.24 -6.36 -3.95
N GLN A 58 -20.83 -7.54 -4.01
CA GLN A 58 -22.19 -7.70 -4.55
C GLN A 58 -23.19 -6.90 -3.71
N GLY A 59 -24.11 -6.21 -4.38
CA GLY A 59 -25.13 -5.40 -3.72
C GLY A 59 -24.68 -4.00 -3.32
N THR A 60 -23.45 -3.59 -3.69
CA THR A 60 -22.97 -2.21 -3.47
C THR A 60 -23.83 -1.22 -4.24
N LYS A 61 -24.35 -0.23 -3.52
CA LYS A 61 -25.20 0.85 -4.04
C LYS A 61 -24.47 2.19 -3.94
N GLU A 62 -24.91 3.15 -4.74
CA GLU A 62 -24.48 4.53 -4.59
C GLU A 62 -24.75 5.05 -3.17
N GLY A 63 -23.72 5.64 -2.56
CA GLY A 63 -23.77 6.13 -1.18
C GLY A 63 -23.33 5.12 -0.11
N ASP A 64 -23.07 3.86 -0.48
CA ASP A 64 -22.51 2.89 0.44
C ASP A 64 -21.05 3.23 0.78
N CYS A 65 -20.64 2.91 2.01
CA CYS A 65 -19.28 3.07 2.48
C CYS A 65 -18.52 1.76 2.36
N LEU A 66 -17.32 1.81 1.79
CA LEU A 66 -16.46 0.65 1.62
C LEU A 66 -15.10 0.91 2.27
N GLU A 67 -14.63 -0.06 3.04
CA GLU A 67 -13.25 -0.07 3.54
C GLU A 67 -12.33 -0.56 2.42
N VAL A 68 -11.37 0.27 2.04
CA VAL A 68 -10.46 -0.03 0.93
C VAL A 68 -9.03 0.38 1.27
N PHE A 69 -8.09 -0.36 0.68
CA PHE A 69 -6.69 0.02 0.66
C PHE A 69 -6.38 0.75 -0.67
N ILE A 70 -5.70 1.88 -0.60
CA ILE A 70 -5.35 2.69 -1.77
C ILE A 70 -3.86 2.57 -2.05
N TYR A 71 -3.50 2.29 -3.30
CA TYR A 71 -2.12 2.20 -3.76
C TYR A 71 -1.99 2.71 -5.19
N LYS A 72 -0.77 2.82 -5.70
CA LYS A 72 -0.52 3.20 -7.10
C LYS A 72 -0.39 1.98 -7.99
N ASP A 73 -1.08 2.01 -9.13
CA ASP A 73 -0.94 1.00 -10.18
C ASP A 73 0.40 1.17 -10.95
N SER A 74 0.60 0.34 -11.97
CA SER A 74 1.83 0.38 -12.80
C SER A 74 1.97 1.64 -13.66
N GLN A 75 0.93 2.45 -13.77
CA GLN A 75 0.91 3.75 -14.46
C GLN A 75 0.89 4.94 -13.49
N ASP A 76 1.24 4.72 -12.23
CA ASP A 76 1.22 5.72 -11.15
C ASP A 76 -0.14 6.33 -10.82
N ARG A 77 -1.23 5.69 -11.22
CA ARG A 77 -2.59 6.11 -10.91
C ARG A 77 -3.01 5.51 -9.57
N LEU A 78 -3.70 6.31 -8.76
CA LEU A 78 -4.31 5.80 -7.53
C LEU A 78 -5.43 4.81 -7.86
N ILE A 79 -5.39 3.66 -7.24
CA ILE A 79 -6.36 2.58 -7.37
C ILE A 79 -6.74 2.04 -5.99
N ALA A 80 -7.99 1.67 -5.81
CA ALA A 80 -8.48 1.06 -4.58
C ALA A 80 -8.58 -0.46 -4.70
N THR A 81 -8.46 -1.14 -3.57
CA THR A 81 -8.71 -2.58 -3.46
C THR A 81 -9.43 -2.89 -2.16
N THR A 82 -10.33 -3.85 -2.17
CA THR A 82 -10.96 -4.42 -0.97
C THR A 82 -10.10 -5.52 -0.32
N ARG A 83 -9.00 -5.91 -0.95
CA ARG A 83 -8.04 -6.86 -0.39
C ARG A 83 -7.13 -6.15 0.60
N GLU A 84 -6.82 -6.82 1.69
CA GLU A 84 -5.82 -6.36 2.65
C GLU A 84 -4.42 -6.82 2.22
N PRO A 85 -3.44 -5.90 2.17
CA PRO A 85 -2.06 -6.30 1.97
C PRO A 85 -1.52 -7.05 3.19
N VAL A 86 -0.53 -7.92 2.99
CA VAL A 86 0.10 -8.68 4.07
C VAL A 86 0.80 -7.76 5.08
N LEU A 87 1.28 -6.60 4.63
CA LEU A 87 1.94 -5.59 5.48
C LEU A 87 1.57 -4.18 5.02
N THR A 88 1.64 -3.24 5.95
CA THR A 88 1.49 -1.80 5.71
C THR A 88 2.81 -1.07 5.93
N VAL A 89 2.86 0.24 5.60
CA VAL A 89 4.08 1.04 5.73
C VAL A 89 4.65 0.99 7.16
N GLY A 90 5.93 0.69 7.27
CA GLY A 90 6.64 0.54 8.54
C GLY A 90 6.53 -0.85 9.17
N GLN A 91 5.72 -1.74 8.63
CA GLN A 91 5.63 -3.13 9.07
C GLN A 91 6.62 -4.03 8.33
N THR A 92 6.92 -5.18 8.93
CA THR A 92 7.76 -6.24 8.35
C THR A 92 6.94 -7.51 8.13
N ALA A 93 7.25 -8.23 7.07
CA ALA A 93 6.66 -9.54 6.79
C ALA A 93 7.61 -10.38 5.93
N VAL A 94 7.40 -11.70 5.94
CA VAL A 94 8.05 -12.63 5.02
C VAL A 94 7.20 -12.73 3.76
N LEU A 95 7.77 -12.35 2.61
CA LEU A 95 7.10 -12.38 1.32
C LEU A 95 7.83 -13.29 0.34
N LYS A 96 7.07 -13.90 -0.57
CA LYS A 96 7.58 -14.77 -1.61
C LYS A 96 7.93 -13.99 -2.87
N VAL A 97 9.09 -14.26 -3.44
CA VAL A 97 9.53 -13.71 -4.73
C VAL A 97 8.78 -14.40 -5.87
N ARG A 98 8.00 -13.63 -6.63
CA ARG A 98 7.29 -14.13 -7.81
C ARG A 98 8.14 -14.05 -9.07
N GLN A 99 8.88 -12.98 -9.24
CA GLN A 99 9.65 -12.71 -10.44
C GLN A 99 10.87 -11.87 -10.12
N VAL A 100 11.96 -12.08 -10.86
CA VAL A 100 13.16 -11.24 -10.85
C VAL A 100 13.30 -10.55 -12.21
N THR A 101 13.49 -9.23 -12.20
CA THR A 101 13.58 -8.40 -13.40
C THR A 101 14.82 -7.53 -13.40
N ARG A 102 14.95 -6.65 -14.40
CA ARG A 102 16.09 -5.71 -14.50
C ARG A 102 16.12 -4.65 -13.39
N ILE A 103 14.96 -4.32 -12.80
CA ILE A 103 14.84 -3.26 -11.78
C ILE A 103 14.83 -3.79 -10.35
N GLY A 104 14.65 -5.08 -10.18
CA GLY A 104 14.57 -5.74 -8.88
C GLY A 104 13.71 -6.97 -8.91
N ALA A 105 13.32 -7.44 -7.73
CA ALA A 105 12.40 -8.55 -7.55
C ALA A 105 10.97 -8.04 -7.30
N PHE A 106 10.00 -8.79 -7.75
CA PHE A 106 8.58 -8.57 -7.45
C PHE A 106 8.09 -9.61 -6.45
N LEU A 107 7.48 -9.13 -5.38
CA LEU A 107 7.04 -9.93 -4.24
C LEU A 107 5.52 -10.01 -4.16
N ASP A 108 5.02 -11.19 -3.77
CA ASP A 108 3.61 -11.37 -3.46
C ASP A 108 3.28 -10.80 -2.07
N TRP A 109 2.48 -9.78 -2.00
CA TRP A 109 2.03 -9.14 -0.76
C TRP A 109 0.51 -9.12 -0.58
N GLY A 110 -0.20 -9.96 -1.36
CA GLY A 110 -1.64 -10.17 -1.27
C GLY A 110 -2.49 -9.31 -2.20
N LEU A 111 -1.91 -8.34 -2.90
CA LEU A 111 -2.60 -7.50 -3.89
C LEU A 111 -2.34 -7.98 -5.32
N GLU A 112 -3.14 -7.48 -6.29
CA GLU A 112 -2.98 -7.85 -7.70
C GLU A 112 -1.65 -7.38 -8.28
N LYS A 113 -1.22 -6.17 -7.92
CA LYS A 113 0.10 -5.66 -8.29
C LYS A 113 1.13 -6.12 -7.28
N ASP A 114 2.15 -6.82 -7.75
CA ASP A 114 3.26 -7.25 -6.92
C ASP A 114 4.07 -6.08 -6.37
N LEU A 115 4.69 -6.27 -5.21
CA LEU A 115 5.50 -5.27 -4.54
C LEU A 115 6.94 -5.32 -5.05
N LEU A 116 7.46 -4.18 -5.51
CA LEU A 116 8.85 -4.09 -5.98
C LEU A 116 9.84 -4.07 -4.80
N LEU A 117 10.84 -4.95 -4.88
CA LEU A 117 12.05 -4.94 -4.06
C LEU A 117 13.24 -4.51 -4.94
N PRO A 118 13.60 -3.21 -4.98
CA PRO A 118 14.67 -2.72 -5.82
C PRO A 118 16.02 -3.33 -5.45
N TYR A 119 16.94 -3.44 -6.40
CA TYR A 119 18.27 -4.02 -6.14
C TYR A 119 19.07 -3.30 -5.05
N HIS A 120 18.97 -1.97 -4.97
CA HIS A 120 19.67 -1.19 -3.94
C HIS A 120 19.10 -1.39 -2.53
N GLU A 121 17.92 -1.98 -2.40
CA GLU A 121 17.29 -2.35 -1.13
C GLU A 121 17.47 -3.83 -0.76
N GLN A 122 18.11 -4.61 -1.63
CA GLN A 122 18.43 -6.01 -1.36
C GLN A 122 19.76 -6.12 -0.60
N THR A 123 19.77 -6.84 0.52
CA THR A 123 21.01 -7.16 1.27
C THR A 123 21.73 -8.36 0.66
N VAL A 124 20.97 -9.27 0.03
CA VAL A 124 21.47 -10.40 -0.76
C VAL A 124 20.61 -10.54 -2.01
N ARG A 125 21.16 -11.12 -3.07
CA ARG A 125 20.38 -11.43 -4.28
C ARG A 125 19.35 -12.50 -3.99
N VAL A 126 18.12 -12.25 -4.42
CA VAL A 126 17.00 -13.18 -4.27
C VAL A 126 16.68 -13.89 -5.59
N ARG A 127 16.03 -15.04 -5.50
CA ARG A 127 15.59 -15.86 -6.63
C ARG A 127 14.08 -16.06 -6.60
N GLU A 128 13.49 -16.38 -7.75
CA GLU A 128 12.08 -16.74 -7.85
C GLU A 128 11.75 -17.92 -6.92
N GLY A 129 10.61 -17.84 -6.24
CA GLY A 129 10.16 -18.82 -5.28
C GLY A 129 10.77 -18.72 -3.89
N GLN A 130 11.82 -17.92 -3.70
CA GLN A 130 12.45 -17.68 -2.41
C GLN A 130 11.56 -16.80 -1.54
N GLU A 131 11.58 -17.04 -0.23
CA GLU A 131 10.97 -16.16 0.78
C GLU A 131 12.03 -15.24 1.38
N CYS A 132 11.66 -13.98 1.61
CA CYS A 132 12.54 -13.01 2.24
C CYS A 132 11.78 -12.10 3.22
N LEU A 133 12.46 -11.73 4.29
CA LEU A 133 11.95 -10.77 5.27
C LEU A 133 12.16 -9.36 4.72
N VAL A 134 11.08 -8.61 4.62
CA VAL A 134 11.09 -7.24 4.09
C VAL A 134 10.24 -6.31 4.95
N ALA A 135 10.52 -5.02 4.86
CA ALA A 135 9.66 -3.95 5.35
C ALA A 135 9.08 -3.17 4.18
N LEU A 136 7.91 -2.57 4.40
CA LEU A 136 7.28 -1.70 3.43
C LEU A 136 7.67 -0.25 3.70
N TYR A 137 8.11 0.46 2.67
CA TYR A 137 8.43 1.88 2.75
C TYR A 137 7.89 2.63 1.53
N VAL A 138 7.83 3.95 1.64
CA VAL A 138 7.48 4.84 0.53
C VAL A 138 8.78 5.42 -0.06
N ASP A 139 8.99 5.21 -1.34
CA ASP A 139 10.15 5.75 -2.04
C ASP A 139 10.05 7.27 -2.32
N LYS A 140 11.07 7.85 -2.94
CA LYS A 140 11.10 9.27 -3.29
C LYS A 140 10.02 9.68 -4.29
N SER A 141 9.49 8.72 -5.07
CA SER A 141 8.42 8.92 -6.05
C SER A 141 7.03 8.69 -5.46
N SER A 142 6.93 8.58 -4.13
CA SER A 142 5.68 8.27 -3.42
C SER A 142 5.07 6.91 -3.82
N ARG A 143 5.91 5.94 -4.17
CA ARG A 143 5.51 4.55 -4.44
C ARG A 143 5.80 3.65 -3.25
N LEU A 144 4.96 2.63 -3.06
CA LEU A 144 5.21 1.58 -2.10
C LEU A 144 6.27 0.62 -2.64
N CYS A 145 7.32 0.39 -1.87
CA CYS A 145 8.41 -0.52 -2.17
C CYS A 145 8.79 -1.36 -0.96
N ALA A 146 9.43 -2.50 -1.20
CA ALA A 146 9.99 -3.35 -0.16
C ALA A 146 11.48 -3.05 0.06
N THR A 147 11.95 -3.27 1.28
CA THR A 147 13.37 -3.24 1.63
C THR A 147 13.74 -4.43 2.50
N MET A 148 14.89 -5.04 2.23
CA MET A 148 15.49 -6.06 3.10
C MET A 148 16.28 -5.45 4.27
N LYS A 149 16.48 -4.15 4.27
CA LYS A 149 17.14 -3.40 5.36
C LYS A 149 16.16 -3.16 6.50
N VAL A 150 15.79 -4.22 7.20
CA VAL A 150 14.66 -4.25 8.14
C VAL A 150 14.98 -3.78 9.55
N TYR A 151 16.25 -3.68 9.94
CA TYR A 151 16.66 -3.34 11.31
C TYR A 151 16.03 -2.07 11.89
N PRO A 152 15.93 -0.94 11.17
CA PRO A 152 15.29 0.26 11.70
C PRO A 152 13.81 0.07 12.05
N TYR A 153 13.13 -0.84 11.38
CA TYR A 153 11.72 -1.17 11.60
C TYR A 153 11.52 -2.10 12.79
N LEU A 154 12.44 -3.05 12.99
CA LEU A 154 12.44 -3.98 14.13
C LEU A 154 12.72 -3.27 15.45
N GLU A 155 13.64 -2.33 15.49
CA GLU A 155 13.97 -1.54 16.68
C GLU A 155 12.75 -0.76 17.20
N LYS A 156 11.97 -0.16 16.33
CA LYS A 156 10.73 0.54 16.71
C LYS A 156 9.72 -0.41 17.36
N LYS A 157 9.59 -1.62 16.85
CA LYS A 157 8.69 -2.64 17.39
C LYS A 157 9.15 -3.09 18.79
N ILE A 158 10.43 -3.29 19.02
CA ILE A 158 10.99 -3.64 20.31
C ILE A 158 10.76 -2.54 21.34
N LEU A 159 10.93 -1.28 20.99
CA LEU A 159 10.68 -0.13 21.87
C LEU A 159 9.21 -0.02 22.26
N LEU A 160 8.27 -0.30 21.35
CA LEU A 160 6.84 -0.34 21.64
C LEU A 160 6.51 -1.47 22.63
N ILE A 161 7.04 -2.68 22.41
CA ILE A 161 6.84 -3.82 23.32
C ILE A 161 7.38 -3.51 24.73
N LYS A 162 8.53 -2.88 24.85
CA LYS A 162 9.10 -2.47 26.14
C LYS A 162 8.23 -1.43 26.87
N LYS A 163 7.47 -0.61 26.16
CA LYS A 163 6.51 0.35 26.75
C LYS A 163 5.26 -0.34 27.28
N GLU A 164 4.80 -1.41 26.67
CA GLU A 164 3.61 -2.16 27.08
C GLU A 164 3.82 -3.08 28.29
N ILE A 165 5.07 -3.48 28.54
CA ILE A 165 5.42 -4.40 29.67
C ILE A 165 5.60 -3.68 31.02
N ARG A 166 5.52 -2.37 31.06
CA ARG A 166 5.63 -1.60 32.30
C ARG A 166 4.36 -1.63 33.11
#